data_ff49a7ef50dcdbcea303ab242018d7f3
#
_entry.id   ff49a7ef50dcdbcea303ab242018d7f3
#
_cell.length_a   1.000
_cell.length_b   1.000
_cell.length_c   1.000
_cell.angle_alpha   90.00
_cell.angle_beta   90.00
_cell.angle_gamma   90.00
#
_symmetry.space_group_name_H-M   'P 1'
#
loop_
_entity.id
_entity.type
_entity.pdbx_description
1 polymer ?
#
loop_
_entity_poly.entity_id
_entity_poly.type
_entity_poly.pdbx_seq_one_letter_code
_entity_poly.pdbx_strand_id
1 'polypeptide(L)'
;MFIENALRYNAEIHVLDPDPDAPCSTIADRFLIGDLNDKNTVLSFAANADIVGIEIEHVSVDALEELKRQGKRVIPDPAVLRIIKDKGLQKQFYKDHDIPTSEFTLLENGRDLSAHEHLLPAFLKSRGGGYDGKGVMQINALSDAEQAFDGPCVLEKQINIEVELAVLVVRSDNGEVAAYDPVEMVFDPELNLVDHLRAPARRPTDVLN
;
A
#
# COMPACT_ATOMS: atom_id res chain seq x y z
N MET A 1 -3.89 -15.60 -10.40
CA MET A 1 -5.32 -15.25 -10.09
C MET A 1 -5.89 -14.16 -10.99
N PHE A 2 -5.25 -12.99 -11.15
CA PHE A 2 -5.77 -11.95 -12.06
C PHE A 2 -5.87 -12.45 -13.51
N ILE A 3 -4.79 -12.97 -14.09
CA ILE A 3 -4.72 -13.48 -15.47
C ILE A 3 -5.76 -14.58 -15.71
N GLU A 4 -5.86 -15.56 -14.83
CA GLU A 4 -6.82 -16.67 -14.94
C GLU A 4 -8.27 -16.18 -15.00
N ASN A 5 -8.61 -15.10 -14.27
CA ASN A 5 -9.92 -14.50 -14.34
C ASN A 5 -10.09 -13.64 -15.59
N ALA A 6 -9.06 -12.93 -16.03
CA ALA A 6 -9.09 -12.09 -17.23
C ALA A 6 -9.29 -12.89 -18.52
N LEU A 7 -8.77 -14.11 -18.60
CA LEU A 7 -9.00 -15.03 -19.74
C LEU A 7 -10.48 -15.25 -20.06
N ARG A 8 -11.36 -15.13 -19.06
CA ARG A 8 -12.83 -15.27 -19.28
C ARG A 8 -13.44 -14.10 -20.04
N TYR A 9 -12.72 -12.99 -20.15
CA TYR A 9 -13.21 -11.76 -20.80
C TYR A 9 -12.63 -11.57 -22.21
N ASN A 10 -11.96 -12.58 -22.76
CA ASN A 10 -11.33 -12.53 -24.09
C ASN A 10 -10.41 -11.30 -24.22
N ALA A 11 -9.64 -11.02 -23.18
CA ALA A 11 -8.65 -9.96 -23.13
C ALA A 11 -7.26 -10.52 -23.39
N GLU A 12 -6.45 -9.83 -24.20
CA GLU A 12 -5.03 -10.12 -24.36
C GLU A 12 -4.28 -9.51 -23.18
N ILE A 13 -3.54 -10.34 -22.42
CA ILE A 13 -2.88 -9.94 -21.18
C ILE A 13 -1.37 -9.82 -21.40
N HIS A 14 -0.89 -8.60 -21.29
CA HIS A 14 0.54 -8.31 -21.26
C HIS A 14 1.00 -8.09 -19.82
N VAL A 15 2.18 -8.58 -19.49
CA VAL A 15 2.78 -8.42 -18.15
C VAL A 15 4.18 -7.86 -18.28
N LEU A 16 4.51 -6.90 -17.42
CA LEU A 16 5.85 -6.37 -17.19
C LEU A 16 6.27 -6.75 -15.77
N ASP A 17 7.40 -7.44 -15.65
CA ASP A 17 7.96 -7.87 -14.37
C ASP A 17 9.49 -7.86 -14.44
N PRO A 18 10.23 -7.49 -13.40
CA PRO A 18 11.68 -7.55 -13.41
C PRO A 18 12.22 -8.98 -13.30
N ASP A 19 11.45 -9.93 -12.76
CA ASP A 19 11.86 -11.33 -12.59
C ASP A 19 11.48 -12.17 -13.84
N PRO A 20 12.47 -12.72 -14.57
CA PRO A 20 12.19 -13.58 -15.71
C PRO A 20 11.43 -14.86 -15.34
N ASP A 21 11.54 -15.31 -14.08
CA ASP A 21 10.90 -16.51 -13.56
C ASP A 21 9.58 -16.22 -12.82
N ALA A 22 9.05 -15.00 -12.95
CA ALA A 22 7.77 -14.64 -12.36
C ALA A 22 6.66 -15.64 -12.75
N PRO A 23 5.77 -16.06 -11.84
CA PRO A 23 4.74 -17.07 -12.12
C PRO A 23 3.85 -16.75 -13.33
N CYS A 24 3.68 -15.46 -13.64
CA CYS A 24 2.90 -15.01 -14.78
C CYS A 24 3.62 -15.13 -16.13
N SER A 25 4.94 -15.40 -16.14
CA SER A 25 5.74 -15.46 -17.37
C SER A 25 5.27 -16.54 -18.37
N THR A 26 4.67 -17.62 -17.86
CA THR A 26 4.19 -18.75 -18.66
C THR A 26 2.71 -18.70 -19.04
N ILE A 27 1.94 -17.80 -18.44
CA ILE A 27 0.49 -17.73 -18.63
C ILE A 27 0.00 -16.41 -19.23
N ALA A 28 0.85 -15.39 -19.31
CA ALA A 28 0.56 -14.14 -20.00
C ALA A 28 0.66 -14.33 -21.52
N ASP A 29 -0.18 -13.65 -22.29
CA ASP A 29 -0.09 -13.65 -23.76
C ASP A 29 1.20 -12.99 -24.22
N ARG A 30 1.70 -12.01 -23.48
CA ARG A 30 2.99 -11.38 -23.68
C ARG A 30 3.63 -11.06 -22.33
N PHE A 31 4.86 -11.49 -22.14
CA PHE A 31 5.67 -11.20 -20.98
C PHE A 31 6.91 -10.40 -21.37
N LEU A 32 7.16 -9.29 -20.68
CA LEU A 32 8.34 -8.45 -20.86
C LEU A 32 9.09 -8.35 -19.53
N ILE A 33 10.40 -8.48 -19.62
CA ILE A 33 11.29 -8.26 -18.48
C ILE A 33 11.70 -6.80 -18.45
N GLY A 34 11.49 -6.13 -17.30
CA GLY A 34 11.89 -4.73 -17.18
C GLY A 34 11.63 -4.14 -15.79
N ASP A 35 12.31 -3.04 -15.49
CA ASP A 35 12.16 -2.35 -14.22
C ASP A 35 10.83 -1.56 -14.18
N LEU A 36 9.99 -1.90 -13.21
CA LEU A 36 8.69 -1.26 -12.97
C LEU A 36 8.84 0.19 -12.51
N ASN A 37 10.00 0.58 -11.96
CA ASN A 37 10.27 1.93 -11.51
C ASN A 37 10.90 2.80 -12.60
N ASP A 38 11.39 2.22 -13.69
CA ASP A 38 11.86 3.00 -14.83
C ASP A 38 10.69 3.54 -15.66
N LYS A 39 10.56 4.87 -15.66
CA LYS A 39 9.49 5.56 -16.37
C LYS A 39 9.40 5.19 -17.84
N ASN A 40 10.54 5.10 -18.54
CA ASN A 40 10.56 4.86 -19.97
C ASN A 40 10.17 3.43 -20.30
N THR A 41 10.59 2.48 -19.49
CA THR A 41 10.20 1.06 -19.60
C THR A 41 8.70 0.92 -19.47
N VAL A 42 8.09 1.52 -18.44
CA VAL A 42 6.63 1.47 -18.21
C VAL A 42 5.87 2.14 -19.36
N LEU A 43 6.30 3.31 -19.83
CA LEU A 43 5.66 4.01 -20.94
C LEU A 43 5.72 3.17 -22.24
N SER A 44 6.88 2.59 -22.54
CA SER A 44 7.06 1.76 -23.74
C SER A 44 6.24 0.49 -23.69
N PHE A 45 6.19 -0.16 -22.53
CA PHE A 45 5.36 -1.34 -22.30
C PHE A 45 3.87 -1.05 -22.53
N ALA A 46 3.38 0.03 -21.94
CA ALA A 46 1.96 0.39 -21.96
C ALA A 46 1.51 1.10 -23.25
N ALA A 47 2.43 1.37 -24.20
CA ALA A 47 2.12 2.18 -25.39
C ALA A 47 0.92 1.67 -26.19
N ASN A 48 0.79 0.35 -26.35
CA ASN A 48 -0.28 -0.30 -27.12
C ASN A 48 -1.38 -0.93 -26.25
N ALA A 49 -1.33 -0.74 -24.93
CA ALA A 49 -2.38 -1.25 -24.05
C ALA A 49 -3.62 -0.35 -24.06
N ASP A 50 -4.81 -0.92 -24.03
CA ASP A 50 -6.07 -0.18 -23.86
C ASP A 50 -6.29 0.20 -22.40
N ILE A 51 -5.93 -0.71 -21.49
CA ILE A 51 -6.06 -0.54 -20.05
C ILE A 51 -4.73 -0.93 -19.40
N VAL A 52 -4.27 -0.14 -18.45
CA VAL A 52 -3.09 -0.43 -17.64
C VAL A 52 -3.54 -0.68 -16.21
N GLY A 53 -3.35 -1.91 -15.75
CA GLY A 53 -3.61 -2.33 -14.38
C GLY A 53 -2.31 -2.42 -13.59
N ILE A 54 -2.41 -2.37 -12.26
CA ILE A 54 -1.28 -2.47 -11.35
C ILE A 54 -1.61 -3.57 -10.34
N GLU A 55 -0.65 -4.44 -10.11
CA GLU A 55 -0.80 -5.52 -9.12
C GLU A 55 -0.01 -5.19 -7.85
N ILE A 56 1.18 -4.60 -8.00
CA ILE A 56 1.99 -4.16 -6.87
C ILE A 56 2.21 -2.65 -6.91
N GLU A 57 2.37 -2.02 -5.74
CA GLU A 57 2.57 -0.57 -5.65
C GLU A 57 3.97 -0.09 -6.05
N HIS A 58 4.96 -0.98 -6.14
CA HIS A 58 6.34 -0.65 -6.50
C HIS A 58 6.49 -0.42 -8.01
N VAL A 59 5.86 0.64 -8.49
CA VAL A 59 5.85 1.03 -9.90
C VAL A 59 6.05 2.55 -10.03
N SER A 60 6.54 3.01 -11.18
CA SER A 60 6.71 4.43 -11.50
C SER A 60 5.36 5.14 -11.58
N VAL A 61 4.96 5.83 -10.51
CA VAL A 61 3.73 6.64 -10.49
C VAL A 61 3.78 7.74 -11.57
N ASP A 62 4.95 8.33 -11.79
CA ASP A 62 5.14 9.38 -12.83
C ASP A 62 4.87 8.85 -14.25
N ALA A 63 5.18 7.57 -14.50
CA ALA A 63 4.83 6.94 -15.77
C ALA A 63 3.32 6.74 -15.91
N LEU A 64 2.66 6.29 -14.84
CA LEU A 64 1.22 6.08 -14.82
C LEU A 64 0.44 7.38 -14.96
N GLU A 65 0.88 8.46 -14.32
CA GLU A 65 0.30 9.82 -14.49
C GLU A 65 0.44 10.30 -15.93
N GLU A 66 1.60 10.05 -16.55
CA GLU A 66 1.84 10.38 -17.95
C GLU A 66 0.91 9.59 -18.87
N LEU A 67 0.77 8.28 -18.68
CA LEU A 67 -0.17 7.44 -19.43
C LEU A 67 -1.61 7.94 -19.30
N LYS A 68 -2.03 8.29 -18.09
CA LYS A 68 -3.36 8.87 -17.86
C LYS A 68 -3.53 10.20 -18.58
N ARG A 69 -2.51 11.08 -18.59
CA ARG A 69 -2.52 12.36 -19.29
C ARG A 69 -2.59 12.18 -20.82
N GLN A 70 -2.03 11.08 -21.33
CA GLN A 70 -2.13 10.69 -22.73
C GLN A 70 -3.49 10.05 -23.09
N GLY A 71 -4.42 9.96 -22.14
CA GLY A 71 -5.76 9.41 -22.34
C GLY A 71 -5.86 7.89 -22.15
N LYS A 72 -4.82 7.22 -21.64
CA LYS A 72 -4.89 5.80 -21.29
C LYS A 72 -5.73 5.60 -20.04
N ARG A 73 -6.49 4.51 -20.01
CA ARG A 73 -7.20 4.08 -18.80
C ARG A 73 -6.22 3.36 -17.86
N VAL A 74 -5.94 4.00 -16.71
CA VAL A 74 -5.03 3.46 -15.68
C VAL A 74 -5.81 3.16 -14.42
N ILE A 75 -5.69 1.94 -13.89
CA ILE A 75 -6.43 1.44 -12.73
C ILE A 75 -5.45 0.78 -11.75
N PRO A 76 -5.46 1.16 -10.47
CA PRO A 76 -6.17 2.31 -9.87
C PRO A 76 -5.66 3.66 -10.38
N ASP A 77 -6.36 4.73 -10.01
CA ASP A 77 -5.92 6.09 -10.34
C ASP A 77 -4.50 6.35 -9.79
N PRO A 78 -3.55 6.83 -10.60
CA PRO A 78 -2.18 7.10 -10.13
C PRO A 78 -2.10 8.03 -8.92
N ALA A 79 -3.04 8.97 -8.76
CA ALA A 79 -3.12 9.84 -7.60
C ALA A 79 -3.35 9.06 -6.29
N VAL A 80 -4.12 7.96 -6.34
CA VAL A 80 -4.33 7.07 -5.19
C VAL A 80 -3.03 6.36 -4.82
N LEU A 81 -2.27 5.88 -5.81
CA LEU A 81 -0.98 5.26 -5.57
C LEU A 81 0.04 6.20 -4.94
N ARG A 82 0.03 7.48 -5.35
CA ARG A 82 0.90 8.49 -4.75
C ARG A 82 0.63 8.64 -3.25
N ILE A 83 -0.65 8.60 -2.85
CA ILE A 83 -1.04 8.62 -1.43
C ILE A 83 -0.62 7.33 -0.73
N ILE A 84 -0.86 6.18 -1.33
CA ILE A 84 -0.55 4.86 -0.73
C ILE A 84 0.96 4.68 -0.52
N LYS A 85 1.78 5.14 -1.47
CA LYS A 85 3.25 5.02 -1.42
C LYS A 85 3.91 5.94 -0.40
N ASP A 86 3.23 6.97 0.10
CA ASP A 86 3.74 7.91 1.09
C ASP A 86 2.87 7.89 2.34
N LYS A 87 3.39 7.30 3.42
CA LYS A 87 2.66 7.18 4.70
C LYS A 87 2.26 8.54 5.29
N GLY A 88 3.04 9.60 5.00
CA GLY A 88 2.70 10.96 5.43
C GLY A 88 1.49 11.51 4.68
N LEU A 89 1.45 11.34 3.35
CA LEU A 89 0.29 11.71 2.54
C LEU A 89 -0.94 10.88 2.92
N GLN A 90 -0.76 9.59 3.20
CA GLN A 90 -1.84 8.72 3.64
C GLN A 90 -2.44 9.17 4.98
N LYS A 91 -1.58 9.50 5.96
CA LYS A 91 -2.05 10.02 7.27
C LYS A 91 -2.73 11.37 7.13
N GLN A 92 -2.21 12.25 6.29
CA GLN A 92 -2.84 13.54 6.01
C GLN A 92 -4.21 13.34 5.34
N PHE A 93 -4.30 12.41 4.38
CA PHE A 93 -5.57 12.05 3.75
C PHE A 93 -6.62 11.58 4.78
N TYR A 94 -6.23 10.72 5.72
CA TYR A 94 -7.14 10.28 6.77
C TYR A 94 -7.63 11.45 7.62
N LYS A 95 -6.74 12.34 8.01
CA LYS A 95 -7.07 13.53 8.79
C LYS A 95 -8.01 14.48 8.03
N ASP A 96 -7.75 14.72 6.76
CA ASP A 96 -8.51 15.66 5.92
C ASP A 96 -9.92 15.14 5.60
N HIS A 97 -10.15 13.83 5.76
CA HIS A 97 -11.43 13.18 5.50
C HIS A 97 -12.10 12.62 6.77
N ASP A 98 -11.63 13.02 7.95
CA ASP A 98 -12.15 12.56 9.25
C ASP A 98 -12.17 11.03 9.40
N ILE A 99 -11.23 10.33 8.76
CA ILE A 99 -11.07 8.88 8.90
C ILE A 99 -10.30 8.61 10.20
N PRO A 100 -10.84 7.81 11.13
CA PRO A 100 -10.16 7.48 12.37
C PRO A 100 -8.77 6.88 12.15
N THR A 101 -7.78 7.44 12.82
CA THR A 101 -6.39 6.96 12.80
C THR A 101 -5.70 7.31 14.11
N SER A 102 -4.56 6.67 14.42
CA SER A 102 -3.74 7.03 15.56
C SER A 102 -3.29 8.48 15.49
N GLU A 103 -3.13 9.14 16.63
CA GLU A 103 -2.52 10.46 16.71
C GLU A 103 -1.12 10.41 16.12
N PHE A 104 -0.78 11.37 15.25
CA PHE A 104 0.48 11.37 14.52
C PHE A 104 1.03 12.77 14.27
N THR A 105 2.31 12.82 13.98
CA THR A 105 2.99 14.01 13.43
C THR A 105 3.92 13.63 12.29
N LEU A 106 4.11 14.57 11.35
CA LEU A 106 5.07 14.42 10.27
C LEU A 106 6.39 15.07 10.69
N LEU A 107 7.48 14.36 10.48
CA LEU A 107 8.85 14.82 10.77
C LEU A 107 9.65 14.88 9.48
N GLU A 108 10.46 15.91 9.33
CA GLU A 108 11.44 16.00 8.23
C GLU A 108 12.64 15.09 8.47
N ASN A 109 12.94 14.81 9.74
CA ASN A 109 13.97 13.86 10.15
C ASN A 109 13.49 13.06 11.35
N GLY A 110 13.69 11.74 11.32
CA GLY A 110 13.27 10.85 12.40
C GLY A 110 13.93 11.14 13.77
N ARG A 111 15.01 11.91 13.80
CA ARG A 111 15.69 12.31 15.03
C ARG A 111 15.06 13.53 15.71
N ASP A 112 14.13 14.21 15.07
CA ASP A 112 13.51 15.45 15.57
C ASP A 112 12.34 15.15 16.53
N LEU A 113 12.58 14.31 17.56
CA LEU A 113 11.56 13.83 18.50
C LEU A 113 11.29 14.76 19.68
N SER A 114 12.19 15.68 19.98
CA SER A 114 12.17 16.46 21.23
C SER A 114 10.89 17.25 21.50
N ALA A 115 10.25 17.75 20.44
CA ALA A 115 9.00 18.48 20.52
C ALA A 115 7.75 17.57 20.62
N HIS A 116 7.93 16.26 20.52
CA HIS A 116 6.85 15.28 20.36
C HIS A 116 6.81 14.19 21.44
N GLU A 117 7.43 14.44 22.59
CA GLU A 117 7.48 13.52 23.74
C GLU A 117 6.07 13.07 24.18
N HIS A 118 5.07 13.92 24.03
CA HIS A 118 3.67 13.61 24.39
C HIS A 118 3.02 12.48 23.57
N LEU A 119 3.63 12.11 22.43
CA LEU A 119 3.17 10.98 21.60
C LEU A 119 3.76 9.63 22.05
N LEU A 120 4.77 9.62 22.93
CA LEU A 120 5.44 8.39 23.33
C LEU A 120 4.61 7.57 24.33
N PRO A 121 4.68 6.23 24.28
CA PRO A 121 5.41 5.45 23.28
C PRO A 121 4.76 5.52 21.89
N ALA A 122 5.59 5.44 20.84
CA ALA A 122 5.18 5.67 19.45
C ALA A 122 5.89 4.72 18.48
N PHE A 123 5.39 4.66 17.25
CA PHE A 123 6.09 4.05 16.12
C PHE A 123 6.55 5.13 15.16
N LEU A 124 7.83 5.14 14.86
CA LEU A 124 8.43 5.95 13.82
C LEU A 124 8.44 5.14 12.52
N LYS A 125 7.86 5.70 11.47
CA LYS A 125 7.72 5.04 10.16
C LYS A 125 8.30 5.92 9.07
N SER A 126 9.21 5.38 8.25
CA SER A 126 9.65 6.06 7.03
C SER A 126 8.45 6.35 6.13
N ARG A 127 8.40 7.55 5.51
CA ARG A 127 7.29 7.92 4.62
C ARG A 127 7.25 7.05 3.37
N GLY A 128 8.38 6.69 2.81
CA GLY A 128 8.47 5.83 1.63
C GLY A 128 9.48 4.70 1.81
N GLY A 129 9.42 3.69 0.93
CA GLY A 129 10.42 2.62 0.82
C GLY A 129 10.40 1.55 1.92
N GLY A 130 9.50 1.62 2.88
CA GLY A 130 9.34 0.58 3.91
C GLY A 130 8.41 -0.54 3.45
N TYR A 131 8.87 -1.80 3.55
CA TYR A 131 8.10 -3.01 3.29
C TYR A 131 8.44 -4.07 4.34
N ASP A 132 7.52 -4.96 4.67
CA ASP A 132 7.71 -6.09 5.58
C ASP A 132 8.42 -5.70 6.91
N GLY A 133 7.96 -4.63 7.57
CA GLY A 133 8.54 -4.13 8.82
C GLY A 133 9.81 -3.30 8.68
N LYS A 134 10.42 -3.22 7.50
CA LYS A 134 11.55 -2.32 7.24
C LYS A 134 11.09 -0.86 7.23
N GLY A 135 11.86 0.03 7.85
CA GLY A 135 11.50 1.44 7.98
C GLY A 135 10.41 1.69 9.03
N VAL A 136 10.28 0.80 10.02
CA VAL A 136 9.45 0.98 11.22
C VAL A 136 10.33 0.76 12.45
N MET A 137 10.24 1.66 13.42
CA MET A 137 10.97 1.60 14.68
C MET A 137 10.04 2.00 15.83
N GLN A 138 10.06 1.25 16.92
CA GLN A 138 9.38 1.64 18.14
C GLN A 138 10.23 2.67 18.91
N ILE A 139 9.61 3.74 19.35
CA ILE A 139 10.20 4.82 20.14
C ILE A 139 9.51 4.84 21.50
N ASN A 140 10.23 4.48 22.53
CA ASN A 140 9.71 4.45 23.90
C ASN A 140 10.11 5.70 24.69
N ALA A 141 11.27 6.30 24.38
CA ALA A 141 11.81 7.48 25.04
C ALA A 141 12.56 8.37 24.03
N LEU A 142 12.80 9.62 24.39
CA LEU A 142 13.56 10.57 23.55
C LEU A 142 14.99 10.11 23.26
N SER A 143 15.59 9.32 24.13
CA SER A 143 16.92 8.72 23.90
C SER A 143 16.98 7.81 22.67
N ASP A 144 15.86 7.24 22.26
CA ASP A 144 15.79 6.32 21.11
C ASP A 144 16.00 7.08 19.79
N ALA A 145 15.89 8.44 19.81
CA ALA A 145 16.15 9.30 18.66
C ALA A 145 17.58 9.11 18.09
N GLU A 146 18.56 8.71 18.90
CA GLU A 146 19.92 8.47 18.42
C GLU A 146 19.99 7.31 17.39
N GLN A 147 19.07 6.36 17.50
CA GLN A 147 18.96 5.18 16.61
C GLN A 147 17.96 5.38 15.49
N ALA A 148 17.21 6.49 15.49
CA ALA A 148 16.22 6.78 14.48
C ALA A 148 16.89 7.01 13.11
N PHE A 149 16.21 6.58 12.07
CA PHE A 149 16.67 6.76 10.70
C PHE A 149 16.50 8.22 10.24
N ASP A 150 17.37 8.64 9.34
CA ASP A 150 17.33 9.97 8.74
C ASP A 150 16.23 10.05 7.67
N GLY A 151 15.72 11.28 7.47
CA GLY A 151 14.78 11.62 6.41
C GLY A 151 13.31 11.67 6.87
N PRO A 152 12.40 11.98 5.94
CA PRO A 152 11.01 12.22 6.26
C PRO A 152 10.29 10.99 6.84
N CYS A 153 9.58 11.19 7.95
CA CYS A 153 8.95 10.15 8.73
C CYS A 153 7.55 10.54 9.19
N VAL A 154 6.81 9.54 9.64
CA VAL A 154 5.58 9.69 10.44
C VAL A 154 5.86 9.12 11.83
N LEU A 155 5.68 9.93 12.86
CA LEU A 155 5.64 9.46 14.24
C LEU A 155 4.19 9.24 14.63
N GLU A 156 3.83 8.00 14.95
CA GLU A 156 2.47 7.58 15.30
C GLU A 156 2.42 7.11 16.73
N LYS A 157 1.54 7.69 17.54
CA LYS A 157 1.30 7.24 18.89
C LYS A 157 0.91 5.77 18.92
N GLN A 158 1.53 5.00 19.78
CA GLN A 158 1.19 3.58 19.96
C GLN A 158 -0.23 3.45 20.49
N ILE A 159 -1.00 2.56 19.88
CA ILE A 159 -2.32 2.15 20.34
C ILE A 159 -2.30 0.69 20.75
N ASN A 160 -3.16 0.32 21.69
CA ASN A 160 -3.35 -1.08 22.06
C ASN A 160 -4.30 -1.72 21.04
N ILE A 161 -3.75 -2.63 20.25
CA ILE A 161 -4.53 -3.38 19.26
C ILE A 161 -5.12 -4.61 19.95
N GLU A 162 -6.44 -4.73 19.91
CA GLU A 162 -7.14 -5.92 20.39
C GLU A 162 -7.26 -6.98 19.28
N VAL A 163 -7.52 -6.51 18.06
CA VAL A 163 -7.68 -7.37 16.88
C VAL A 163 -7.37 -6.56 15.62
N GLU A 164 -6.83 -7.24 14.63
CA GLU A 164 -6.67 -6.70 13.29
C GLU A 164 -7.72 -7.29 12.34
N LEU A 165 -8.43 -6.42 11.65
CA LEU A 165 -9.47 -6.76 10.69
C LEU A 165 -9.09 -6.24 9.31
N ALA A 166 -9.38 -7.03 8.29
CA ALA A 166 -9.30 -6.58 6.91
C ALA A 166 -10.68 -6.65 6.24
N VAL A 167 -10.98 -5.66 5.42
CA VAL A 167 -12.20 -5.61 4.61
C VAL A 167 -11.80 -5.43 3.16
N LEU A 168 -12.24 -6.36 2.31
CA LEU A 168 -12.08 -6.22 0.87
C LEU A 168 -13.21 -5.37 0.31
N VAL A 169 -12.87 -4.24 -0.29
CA VAL A 169 -13.82 -3.29 -0.89
C VAL A 169 -13.51 -3.12 -2.37
N VAL A 170 -14.54 -3.18 -3.18
CA VAL A 170 -14.46 -2.92 -4.62
C VAL A 170 -15.31 -1.71 -4.95
N ARG A 171 -14.74 -0.74 -5.66
CA ARG A 171 -15.47 0.42 -6.17
C ARG A 171 -15.36 0.47 -7.69
N SER A 172 -16.49 0.56 -8.35
CA SER A 172 -16.56 0.68 -9.81
C SER A 172 -16.48 2.15 -10.27
N ASP A 173 -16.24 2.35 -11.58
CA ASP A 173 -16.14 3.70 -12.16
C ASP A 173 -17.47 4.48 -12.09
N ASN A 174 -18.62 3.79 -12.03
CA ASN A 174 -19.93 4.43 -11.84
C ASN A 174 -20.23 4.77 -10.36
N GLY A 175 -19.30 4.49 -9.45
CA GLY A 175 -19.42 4.81 -8.03
C GLY A 175 -20.08 3.74 -7.17
N GLU A 176 -20.52 2.61 -7.75
CA GLU A 176 -21.03 1.48 -6.97
C GLU A 176 -19.92 0.91 -6.09
N VAL A 177 -20.27 0.56 -4.85
CA VAL A 177 -19.36 -0.01 -3.87
C VAL A 177 -19.89 -1.36 -3.42
N ALA A 178 -19.06 -2.37 -3.44
CA ALA A 178 -19.30 -3.67 -2.82
C ALA A 178 -18.22 -3.93 -1.77
N ALA A 179 -18.62 -4.35 -0.57
CA ALA A 179 -17.74 -4.75 0.50
C ALA A 179 -18.02 -6.22 0.86
N TYR A 180 -16.95 -6.96 1.10
CA TYR A 180 -17.05 -8.32 1.64
C TYR A 180 -17.10 -8.28 3.16
N ASP A 181 -17.58 -9.36 3.77
CA ASP A 181 -17.56 -9.50 5.22
C ASP A 181 -16.12 -9.35 5.74
N PRO A 182 -15.93 -8.65 6.88
CA PRO A 182 -14.62 -8.52 7.49
C PRO A 182 -13.98 -9.87 7.80
N VAL A 183 -12.68 -9.95 7.62
CA VAL A 183 -11.86 -11.09 8.03
C VAL A 183 -10.94 -10.69 9.17
N GLU A 184 -10.76 -11.59 10.13
CA GLU A 184 -9.83 -11.42 11.25
C GLU A 184 -8.45 -11.92 10.82
N MET A 185 -7.43 -11.06 10.99
CA MET A 185 -6.03 -11.37 10.74
C MET A 185 -5.42 -11.93 12.02
N VAL A 186 -4.97 -13.18 11.99
CA VAL A 186 -4.30 -13.82 13.13
C VAL A 186 -2.80 -13.82 12.85
N PHE A 187 -2.05 -13.17 13.71
CA PHE A 187 -0.61 -13.03 13.58
C PHE A 187 0.14 -14.09 14.38
N ASP A 188 1.25 -14.54 13.81
CA ASP A 188 2.27 -15.27 14.54
C ASP A 188 2.95 -14.30 15.52
N PRO A 189 2.96 -14.59 16.84
CA PRO A 189 3.48 -13.65 17.83
C PRO A 189 5.01 -13.51 17.81
N GLU A 190 5.74 -14.46 17.22
CA GLU A 190 7.20 -14.44 17.15
C GLU A 190 7.67 -13.75 15.86
N LEU A 191 7.00 -14.02 14.74
CA LEU A 191 7.39 -13.53 13.42
C LEU A 191 6.74 -12.19 13.06
N ASN A 192 5.66 -11.81 13.76
CA ASN A 192 4.83 -10.65 13.43
C ASN A 192 4.35 -10.65 11.97
N LEU A 193 4.06 -11.84 11.47
CA LEU A 193 3.47 -12.09 10.16
C LEU A 193 2.09 -12.69 10.31
N VAL A 194 1.22 -12.48 9.33
CA VAL A 194 -0.10 -13.12 9.29
C VAL A 194 0.08 -14.62 9.13
N ASP A 195 -0.33 -15.37 10.14
CA ASP A 195 -0.36 -16.85 10.12
C ASP A 195 -1.56 -17.34 9.30
N HIS A 196 -2.75 -16.85 9.65
CA HIS A 196 -3.96 -17.19 8.88
C HIS A 196 -5.03 -16.10 8.95
N LEU A 197 -5.97 -16.16 8.01
CA LEU A 197 -7.16 -15.33 7.98
C LEU A 197 -8.38 -16.15 8.45
N ARG A 198 -9.21 -15.58 9.30
CA ARG A 198 -10.48 -16.17 9.73
C ARG A 198 -11.64 -15.42 9.10
N ALA A 199 -12.35 -16.08 8.19
CA ALA A 199 -13.51 -15.53 7.51
C ALA A 199 -14.78 -16.35 7.81
N PRO A 200 -15.90 -15.73 8.15
CA PRO A 200 -16.03 -14.33 8.55
C PRO A 200 -15.36 -14.08 9.92
N ALA A 201 -15.04 -12.82 10.22
CA ALA A 201 -14.52 -12.43 11.52
C ALA A 201 -15.55 -12.75 12.62
N ARG A 202 -15.08 -13.35 13.74
CA ARG A 202 -15.93 -13.72 14.86
C ARG A 202 -15.92 -12.64 15.93
N ARG A 203 -16.50 -11.48 15.59
CA ARG A 203 -16.59 -10.33 16.49
C ARG A 203 -18.02 -9.86 16.66
N PRO A 204 -18.32 -9.15 17.76
CA PRO A 204 -19.63 -8.53 17.95
C PRO A 204 -19.99 -7.60 16.80
N THR A 205 -21.28 -7.48 16.51
CA THR A 205 -21.80 -6.70 15.37
C THR A 205 -21.45 -5.19 15.44
N ASP A 206 -21.29 -4.67 16.65
CA ASP A 206 -20.88 -3.28 16.89
C ASP A 206 -19.39 -3.00 16.51
N VAL A 207 -18.59 -4.06 16.40
CA VAL A 207 -17.20 -3.97 15.91
C VAL A 207 -17.14 -4.13 14.38
N LEU A 208 -18.12 -4.81 13.78
CA LEU A 208 -18.12 -5.18 12.35
C LEU A 208 -18.94 -4.19 11.47
N ASN A 209 -19.72 -3.29 12.06
CA ASN A 209 -20.51 -2.26 11.40
C ASN A 209 -19.90 -0.86 11.61
#